data_4bfbaf3dee764fa12bccfe435ca78117
#
_entry.id   4bfbaf3dee764fa12bccfe435ca78117
#
_cell.length_a   1.000
_cell.length_b   1.000
_cell.length_c   1.000
_cell.angle_alpha   90.00
_cell.angle_beta   90.00
_cell.angle_gamma   90.00
#
_symmetry.space_group_name_H-M   'P 1'
#
loop_
_entity.id
_entity.type
_entity.pdbx_description
1 polymer ?
#
loop_
_entity_poly.entity_id
_entity_poly.type
_entity_poly.pdbx_seq_one_letter_code
_entity_poly.pdbx_strand_id
1 'polypeptide(L)'
;ARGITTEAQEKEELLTEYKDSDELETLQELLEDFSVDAIRAFVECFGTGELVCFADSYQGEMTGAEFAQQLAEDCYGVDVPTFVEIDWQASWENLERKNYSEQDGFVFACNF
;
A
#
# COMPACT_ATOMS: atom_id res chain seq x y z
N ALA A 1 -19.46 5.33 17.36
CA ALA A 1 -18.16 5.90 17.04
C ALA A 1 -17.10 5.15 17.80
N ARG A 2 -16.15 4.64 17.12
CA ARG A 2 -15.03 4.06 17.82
C ARG A 2 -14.31 5.18 18.60
N GLY A 3 -13.80 4.83 19.77
CA GLY A 3 -13.09 5.77 20.60
C GLY A 3 -11.93 6.38 19.83
N ILE A 4 -11.53 7.57 20.26
CA ILE A 4 -10.40 8.24 19.64
C ILE A 4 -9.13 7.48 20.01
N THR A 5 -8.63 6.67 19.09
CA THR A 5 -7.32 6.05 19.23
C THR A 5 -6.29 6.93 18.55
N THR A 6 -5.23 7.24 19.26
CA THR A 6 -4.12 7.97 18.65
C THR A 6 -3.28 7.01 17.81
N GLU A 7 -2.55 7.56 16.87
CA GLU A 7 -1.62 6.77 16.07
C GLU A 7 -0.61 6.03 16.95
N ALA A 8 -0.16 6.66 18.02
CA ALA A 8 0.76 6.04 18.98
C ALA A 8 0.15 4.80 19.63
N GLN A 9 -1.14 4.85 19.98
CA GLN A 9 -1.83 3.71 20.56
C GLN A 9 -1.97 2.56 19.55
N GLU A 10 -2.28 2.86 18.31
CA GLU A 10 -2.36 1.86 17.24
C GLU A 10 -1.00 1.20 17.00
N LYS A 11 0.09 1.98 17.05
CA LYS A 11 1.45 1.45 16.94
C LYS A 11 1.77 0.50 18.09
N GLU A 12 1.43 0.88 19.31
CA GLU A 12 1.64 0.03 20.49
C GLU A 12 0.88 -1.28 20.39
N GLU A 13 -0.38 -1.23 19.99
CA GLU A 13 -1.20 -2.42 19.81
C GLU A 13 -0.59 -3.36 18.78
N LEU A 14 -0.15 -2.81 17.66
CA LEU A 14 0.47 -3.60 16.60
C LEU A 14 1.78 -4.22 17.07
N LEU A 15 2.62 -3.45 17.75
CA LEU A 15 3.89 -3.94 18.32
C LEU A 15 3.64 -5.06 19.34
N THR A 16 2.58 -4.95 20.15
CA THR A 16 2.21 -5.96 21.13
C THR A 16 1.81 -7.27 20.43
N GLU A 17 1.10 -7.18 19.31
CA GLU A 17 0.73 -8.36 18.53
C GLU A 17 1.96 -9.10 18.00
N TYR A 18 3.05 -8.39 17.76
CA TYR A 18 4.28 -8.92 17.16
C TYR A 18 5.43 -9.13 18.14
N LYS A 19 5.19 -8.93 19.43
CA LYS A 19 6.27 -8.93 20.45
C LYS A 19 7.12 -10.20 20.47
N ASP A 20 6.54 -11.33 20.10
CA ASP A 20 7.25 -12.62 20.08
C ASP A 20 7.59 -13.06 18.64
N SER A 21 7.39 -12.18 17.67
CA SER A 21 7.63 -12.47 16.26
C SER A 21 9.03 -12.03 15.85
N ASP A 22 9.61 -12.78 14.91
CA ASP A 22 10.88 -12.40 14.27
C ASP A 22 10.73 -11.13 13.44
N GLU A 23 9.48 -10.75 13.12
CA GLU A 23 9.17 -9.56 12.32
C GLU A 23 9.10 -8.28 13.16
N LEU A 24 9.23 -8.36 14.47
CA LEU A 24 9.08 -7.20 15.34
C LEU A 24 10.05 -6.07 15.01
N GLU A 25 11.31 -6.39 14.78
CA GLU A 25 12.34 -5.40 14.45
C GLU A 25 12.01 -4.68 13.13
N THR A 26 11.64 -5.45 12.12
CA THR A 26 11.22 -4.90 10.82
C THR A 26 10.00 -4.00 10.97
N LEU A 27 9.03 -4.44 11.77
CA LEU A 27 7.82 -3.66 12.04
C LEU A 27 8.13 -2.33 12.71
N GLN A 28 9.04 -2.34 13.69
CA GLN A 28 9.45 -1.12 14.39
C GLN A 28 10.06 -0.11 13.42
N GLU A 29 10.91 -0.56 12.52
CA GLU A 29 11.54 0.28 11.51
C GLU A 29 10.49 0.86 10.55
N LEU A 30 9.55 0.04 10.11
CA LEU A 30 8.49 0.50 9.20
C LEU A 30 7.57 1.51 9.84
N LEU A 31 7.28 1.37 11.13
CA LEU A 31 6.41 2.29 11.85
C LEU A 31 7.01 3.70 12.00
N GLU A 32 8.31 3.84 11.84
CA GLU A 32 8.95 5.15 11.86
C GLU A 32 8.65 5.95 10.60
N ASP A 33 8.51 5.28 9.46
CA ASP A 33 8.34 5.92 8.15
C ASP A 33 6.94 5.80 7.55
N PHE A 34 6.16 4.80 7.98
CA PHE A 34 4.86 4.49 7.38
C PHE A 34 3.75 4.42 8.42
N SER A 35 2.50 4.58 7.96
CA SER A 35 1.34 4.53 8.85
C SER A 35 0.99 3.09 9.25
N VAL A 36 0.35 2.96 10.40
CA VAL A 36 -0.17 1.67 10.88
C VAL A 36 -1.16 1.08 9.88
N ASP A 37 -2.03 1.92 9.32
CA ASP A 37 -3.06 1.47 8.39
C ASP A 37 -2.45 0.85 7.13
N ALA A 38 -1.39 1.46 6.58
CA ALA A 38 -0.70 0.93 5.42
C ALA A 38 -0.06 -0.43 5.72
N ILE A 39 0.56 -0.57 6.88
CA ILE A 39 1.20 -1.82 7.30
C ILE A 39 0.17 -2.92 7.51
N ARG A 40 -0.95 -2.61 8.16
CA ARG A 40 -2.04 -3.57 8.35
C ARG A 40 -2.63 -4.03 7.02
N ALA A 41 -2.82 -3.11 6.07
CA ALA A 41 -3.30 -3.44 4.74
C ALA A 41 -2.35 -4.40 4.02
N PHE A 42 -1.06 -4.14 4.12
CA PHE A 42 -0.03 -5.01 3.53
C PHE A 42 -0.08 -6.42 4.11
N VAL A 43 -0.17 -6.53 5.43
CA VAL A 43 -0.23 -7.82 6.11
C VAL A 43 -1.49 -8.59 5.72
N GLU A 44 -2.63 -7.92 5.60
CA GLU A 44 -3.87 -8.55 5.16
C GLU A 44 -3.75 -9.09 3.72
N CYS A 45 -2.99 -8.38 2.89
CA CYS A 45 -2.84 -8.74 1.47
C CYS A 45 -1.78 -9.83 1.26
N PHE A 46 -0.65 -9.74 1.95
CA PHE A 46 0.53 -10.58 1.67
C PHE A 46 1.00 -11.43 2.85
N GLY A 47 0.56 -11.13 4.05
CA GLY A 47 0.99 -11.83 5.26
C GLY A 47 2.20 -11.19 5.93
N THR A 48 2.47 -11.60 7.17
CA THR A 48 3.52 -11.02 8.01
C THR A 48 4.94 -11.35 7.53
N GLY A 49 5.11 -12.51 6.91
CA GLY A 49 6.43 -12.94 6.41
C GLY A 49 7.01 -12.05 5.32
N GLU A 50 6.16 -11.22 4.69
CA GLU A 50 6.58 -10.36 3.59
C GLU A 50 6.88 -8.92 4.05
N LEU A 51 6.80 -8.61 5.34
CA LEU A 51 7.02 -7.25 5.87
C LEU A 51 8.38 -6.66 5.47
N VAL A 52 9.40 -7.49 5.29
CA VAL A 52 10.72 -7.05 4.84
C VAL A 52 10.64 -6.39 3.45
N CYS A 53 9.63 -6.74 2.65
CA CYS A 53 9.43 -6.20 1.32
C CYS A 53 8.52 -4.98 1.28
N PHE A 54 7.99 -4.54 2.42
CA PHE A 54 7.01 -3.46 2.48
C PHE A 54 7.49 -2.18 1.79
N ALA A 55 8.68 -1.72 2.14
CA ALA A 55 9.22 -0.48 1.61
C ALA A 55 9.36 -0.50 0.08
N ASP A 56 9.71 -1.65 -0.47
CA ASP A 56 9.86 -1.82 -1.92
C ASP A 56 8.50 -1.98 -2.62
N SER A 57 7.50 -2.47 -1.89
CA SER A 57 6.18 -2.78 -2.43
C SER A 57 5.22 -1.59 -2.38
N TYR A 58 5.29 -0.78 -1.33
CA TYR A 58 4.32 0.27 -1.06
C TYR A 58 4.41 1.42 -2.06
N GLN A 59 3.30 1.70 -2.75
CA GLN A 59 3.23 2.77 -3.75
C GLN A 59 2.57 4.04 -3.23
N GLY A 60 1.77 3.95 -2.20
CA GLY A 60 1.12 5.10 -1.61
C GLY A 60 -0.36 4.88 -1.30
N GLU A 61 -0.96 5.87 -0.66
CA GLU A 61 -2.39 5.89 -0.37
C GLU A 61 -3.12 6.50 -1.56
N MET A 62 -3.77 5.64 -2.36
CA MET A 62 -4.50 6.06 -3.55
C MET A 62 -5.37 4.93 -4.05
N THR A 63 -6.33 5.25 -4.93
CA THR A 63 -7.09 4.20 -5.61
C THR A 63 -6.24 3.59 -6.72
N GLY A 64 -6.60 2.37 -7.15
CA GLY A 64 -5.92 1.73 -8.27
C GLY A 64 -6.00 2.56 -9.55
N ALA A 65 -7.16 3.18 -9.80
CA ALA A 65 -7.33 4.04 -10.96
C ALA A 65 -6.39 5.24 -10.93
N GLU A 66 -6.23 5.88 -9.77
CA GLU A 66 -5.29 6.99 -9.59
C GLU A 66 -3.85 6.54 -9.81
N PHE A 67 -3.50 5.36 -9.31
CA PHE A 67 -2.17 4.79 -9.52
C PHE A 67 -1.89 4.54 -10.99
N ALA A 68 -2.86 3.97 -11.72
CA ALA A 68 -2.72 3.71 -13.15
C ALA A 68 -2.48 5.00 -13.92
N GLN A 69 -3.20 6.06 -13.58
CA GLN A 69 -3.03 7.37 -14.19
C GLN A 69 -1.65 7.95 -13.93
N GLN A 70 -1.20 7.93 -12.68
CA GLN A 70 0.12 8.42 -12.30
C GLN A 70 1.23 7.65 -13.01
N LEU A 71 1.11 6.34 -13.06
CA LEU A 71 2.09 5.49 -13.71
C LEU A 71 2.21 5.82 -15.20
N ALA A 72 1.08 5.99 -15.86
CA ALA A 72 1.06 6.33 -17.28
C ALA A 72 1.71 7.69 -17.56
N GLU A 73 1.41 8.69 -16.72
CA GLU A 73 1.95 10.03 -16.89
C GLU A 73 3.43 10.11 -16.53
N ASP A 74 3.84 9.49 -15.43
CA ASP A 74 5.20 9.61 -14.89
C ASP A 74 6.20 8.69 -15.58
N CYS A 75 5.79 7.46 -15.89
CA CYS A 75 6.70 6.45 -16.42
C CYS A 75 6.63 6.30 -17.93
N TYR A 76 5.47 6.55 -18.52
CA TYR A 76 5.27 6.35 -19.95
C TYR A 76 5.05 7.66 -20.73
N GLY A 77 5.00 8.78 -20.01
CA GLY A 77 4.88 10.09 -20.65
C GLY A 77 3.59 10.28 -21.48
N VAL A 78 2.51 9.63 -21.08
CA VAL A 78 1.24 9.71 -21.80
C VAL A 78 0.67 11.13 -21.68
N ASP A 79 0.50 11.79 -22.80
CA ASP A 79 -0.13 13.12 -22.86
C ASP A 79 -1.51 12.95 -23.50
N VAL A 80 -2.55 12.98 -22.67
CA VAL A 80 -3.91 12.76 -23.11
C VAL A 80 -4.62 14.11 -23.30
N PRO A 81 -5.16 14.40 -24.49
CA PRO A 81 -5.96 15.61 -24.70
C PRO A 81 -7.14 15.64 -23.72
N THR A 82 -7.52 16.84 -23.29
CA THR A 82 -8.57 17.02 -22.28
C THR A 82 -9.94 16.50 -22.69
N PHE A 83 -10.19 16.38 -24.00
CA PHE A 83 -11.46 15.87 -24.51
C PHE A 83 -11.51 14.33 -24.62
N VAL A 84 -10.39 13.66 -24.35
CA VAL A 84 -10.32 12.19 -24.38
C VAL A 84 -10.44 11.67 -22.97
N GLU A 85 -11.40 10.78 -22.75
CA GLU A 85 -11.57 10.11 -21.47
C GLU A 85 -10.90 8.75 -21.53
N ILE A 86 -10.11 8.43 -20.49
CA ILE A 86 -9.48 7.12 -20.35
C ILE A 86 -10.14 6.41 -19.18
N ASP A 87 -10.48 5.15 -19.37
CA ASP A 87 -10.99 4.32 -18.29
C ASP A 87 -9.81 3.84 -17.44
N TRP A 88 -9.43 4.65 -16.46
CA TRP A 88 -8.31 4.35 -15.57
C TRP A 88 -8.58 3.14 -14.69
N GLN A 89 -9.85 2.85 -14.40
CA GLN A 89 -10.21 1.67 -13.62
C GLN A 89 -9.93 0.39 -14.43
N ALA A 90 -10.25 0.38 -15.71
CA ALA A 90 -9.92 -0.74 -16.59
C ALA A 90 -8.41 -0.90 -16.74
N SER A 91 -7.67 0.20 -16.81
CA SER A 91 -6.21 0.18 -16.85
C SER A 91 -5.64 -0.42 -15.57
N TRP A 92 -6.19 -0.04 -14.42
CA TRP A 92 -5.80 -0.60 -13.14
C TRP A 92 -6.05 -2.11 -13.08
N GLU A 93 -7.19 -2.57 -13.55
CA GLU A 93 -7.50 -4.01 -13.57
C GLU A 93 -6.48 -4.81 -14.35
N ASN A 94 -5.95 -4.25 -15.43
CA ASN A 94 -4.87 -4.87 -16.17
C ASN A 94 -3.56 -4.92 -15.40
N LEU A 95 -3.23 -3.86 -14.66
CA LEU A 95 -2.04 -3.81 -13.81
C LEU A 95 -2.17 -4.78 -12.64
N GLU A 96 -3.34 -4.86 -12.03
CA GLU A 96 -3.62 -5.76 -10.90
C GLU A 96 -3.40 -7.23 -11.28
N ARG A 97 -3.75 -7.59 -12.49
CA ARG A 97 -3.52 -8.95 -13.00
C ARG A 97 -2.05 -9.27 -13.17
N LYS A 98 -1.21 -8.25 -13.26
CA LYS A 98 0.23 -8.43 -13.48
C LYS A 98 0.99 -8.45 -12.16
N ASN A 99 1.25 -7.28 -11.57
CA ASN A 99 2.18 -7.17 -10.47
C ASN A 99 1.74 -6.22 -9.37
N TYR A 100 0.46 -5.83 -9.31
CA TYR A 100 -0.01 -4.83 -8.36
C TYR A 100 -1.24 -5.28 -7.62
N SER A 101 -1.45 -4.71 -6.44
CA SER A 101 -2.62 -4.99 -5.62
C SER A 101 -3.06 -3.73 -4.89
N GLU A 102 -4.35 -3.61 -4.65
CA GLU A 102 -4.94 -2.53 -3.86
C GLU A 102 -5.61 -3.14 -2.63
N GLN A 103 -5.32 -2.57 -1.46
CA GLN A 103 -5.91 -3.03 -0.19
C GLN A 103 -6.17 -1.82 0.69
N ASP A 104 -7.43 -1.63 1.11
CA ASP A 104 -7.84 -0.58 2.05
C ASP A 104 -7.42 0.84 1.64
N GLY A 105 -7.37 1.12 0.35
CA GLY A 105 -6.98 2.42 -0.17
C GLY A 105 -5.48 2.61 -0.37
N PHE A 106 -4.70 1.53 -0.27
CA PHE A 106 -3.25 1.54 -0.49
C PHE A 106 -2.89 0.64 -1.66
N VAL A 107 -1.92 1.07 -2.46
CA VAL A 107 -1.45 0.30 -3.61
C VAL A 107 -0.09 -0.30 -3.31
N PHE A 108 0.08 -1.56 -3.66
CA PHE A 108 1.32 -2.32 -3.45
C PHE A 108 1.77 -3.00 -4.74
N ALA A 109 3.07 -3.05 -4.94
CA ALA A 109 3.68 -3.84 -6.01
C ALA A 109 3.96 -5.25 -5.52
N CYS A 110 3.62 -6.26 -6.31
CA CYS A 110 3.73 -7.67 -5.94
C CYS A 110 4.92 -8.33 -6.65
N ASN A 111 6.10 -7.74 -6.53
CA ASN A 111 7.31 -8.18 -7.25
C ASN A 111 8.18 -9.15 -6.45
N PHE A 112 7.65 -9.70 -5.40
CA PHE A 112 8.43 -10.57 -4.50
C PHE A 112 7.90 -11.97 -4.38
#